data_c639b99346d70ae5d7e71220eccf401e
#
_entry.id   c639b99346d70ae5d7e71220eccf401e
#
_cell.length_a   1.000
_cell.length_b   1.000
_cell.length_c   1.000
_cell.angle_alpha   90.00
_cell.angle_beta   90.00
_cell.angle_gamma   90.00
#
_symmetry.space_group_name_H-M   'P 1'
#
loop_
_entity.id
_entity.type
_entity.pdbx_description
1 polymer ?
#
loop_
_entity_poly.entity_id
_entity_poly.type
_entity_poly.pdbx_seq_one_letter_code
_entity_poly.pdbx_strand_id
1 'polypeptide(L)'
;MGRDCLNLMRIQLLTTGISALLAASSVSVSLAQQTVTDQYGTEILLDVLPPTTQMKVEETRSVLDSGGGEGPLKVDKLGRFHIDHGAGKGVGGSSGDDEFLVNQLLGIVLLPRPGDVRPDGWPGVEGIWHDFENFPRQVGLVLQSYIGKPVSLGSLDQLVKDVIVAYREGDRPVVDVLIPEQDITSGVVQLVVIESELARIRVEGVDANTEEFIRNQMRVKKGEVIRASEVLRDLSWVNRSPYRKVDMVYAPGYEFGTTDVILKSYQTRANWFYTGYEDSGVDYLGEDRFIVGFNMGDAFGPNRSLSYQFTSDLDFEHVRSNSLVYTQSLPWRHWFTVLASYVDIDSDPIPVGGGNSLDSDGDNIQLSGRYSIPLDGTANRQREMDFGFDWKSNGNNLEFVDFSNLNNTQLFGSRVEIFQFSLGYNETIQHQRGVSQFDIRGIWSPGGFNNHNSDAAFESSRAGSTADYFYFVGSFEHQRRLHDDWSMRFKVQGQDANGNLQASEQLGAGGYDTVRGFDQRVARGDHGAWGTFELYTPDLSLARIGDWENETDSLRFLGFFDAANLGNEDLLPLEPSNYQIGSVGVGLRWNYSDWFKFRLDYGYPVFTENVVTDESGRFHIGATATF
;
A
#
# COMPACT_ATOMS: atom_id res chain seq x y z
N MET A 1 50.40 -21.09 -19.04
CA MET A 1 49.09 -20.59 -19.43
C MET A 1 47.93 -21.03 -18.50
N GLY A 2 48.06 -22.01 -17.66
CA GLY A 2 46.98 -22.49 -16.80
C GLY A 2 46.90 -21.91 -15.38
N ARG A 3 47.97 -21.37 -14.84
CA ARG A 3 47.97 -20.80 -13.47
C ARG A 3 47.57 -19.34 -13.41
N ASP A 4 47.93 -18.56 -14.43
CA ASP A 4 47.58 -17.13 -14.47
C ASP A 4 46.11 -16.89 -14.78
N CYS A 5 45.47 -17.80 -15.55
CA CYS A 5 44.01 -17.71 -15.83
C CYS A 5 43.17 -18.06 -14.59
N LEU A 6 43.62 -18.99 -13.75
CA LEU A 6 42.97 -19.35 -12.49
C LEU A 6 43.07 -18.23 -11.44
N ASN A 7 44.21 -17.51 -11.43
CA ASN A 7 44.38 -16.35 -10.52
C ASN A 7 43.57 -15.12 -10.97
N LEU A 8 43.48 -14.86 -12.26
CA LEU A 8 42.58 -13.84 -12.80
C LEU A 8 41.10 -14.16 -12.57
N MET A 9 40.72 -15.42 -12.73
CA MET A 9 39.34 -15.86 -12.44
C MET A 9 39.01 -15.80 -10.94
N ARG A 10 40.00 -16.06 -10.06
CA ARG A 10 39.83 -15.88 -8.60
C ARG A 10 39.79 -14.41 -8.18
N ILE A 11 40.53 -13.51 -8.81
CA ILE A 11 40.47 -12.07 -8.58
C ILE A 11 39.13 -11.51 -9.11
N GLN A 12 38.61 -12.03 -10.21
CA GLN A 12 37.27 -11.65 -10.69
C GLN A 12 36.15 -12.18 -9.78
N LEU A 13 36.27 -13.40 -9.23
CA LEU A 13 35.34 -13.91 -8.21
C LEU A 13 35.41 -13.08 -6.91
N LEU A 14 36.59 -12.55 -6.58
CA LEU A 14 36.80 -11.68 -5.42
C LEU A 14 36.21 -10.27 -5.64
N THR A 15 36.38 -9.69 -6.81
CA THR A 15 35.73 -8.39 -7.13
C THR A 15 34.21 -8.54 -7.21
N THR A 16 33.68 -9.67 -7.69
CA THR A 16 32.25 -9.99 -7.60
C THR A 16 31.80 -10.26 -6.16
N GLY A 17 32.63 -10.89 -5.33
CA GLY A 17 32.40 -11.09 -3.90
C GLY A 17 32.30 -9.75 -3.13
N ILE A 18 33.27 -8.85 -3.34
CA ILE A 18 33.30 -7.53 -2.71
C ILE A 18 32.12 -6.65 -3.12
N SER A 19 31.70 -6.76 -4.39
CA SER A 19 30.50 -6.07 -4.85
C SER A 19 29.21 -6.68 -4.29
N ALA A 20 29.19 -7.97 -3.87
CA ALA A 20 28.10 -8.57 -3.12
C ALA A 20 28.03 -8.06 -1.68
N LEU A 21 29.16 -7.72 -1.07
CA LEU A 21 29.26 -7.04 0.22
C LEU A 21 28.55 -5.69 0.22
N LEU A 22 28.81 -4.86 -0.80
CA LEU A 22 28.14 -3.56 -0.98
C LEU A 22 26.64 -3.69 -1.21
N ALA A 23 26.21 -4.79 -1.81
CA ALA A 23 24.82 -5.07 -2.08
C ALA A 23 24.04 -5.63 -0.88
N ALA A 24 24.68 -6.38 0.02
CA ALA A 24 24.07 -6.82 1.28
C ALA A 24 23.66 -5.62 2.14
N SER A 25 24.41 -4.50 2.07
CA SER A 25 24.07 -3.26 2.78
C SER A 25 22.87 -2.53 2.19
N SER A 26 22.68 -2.57 0.87
CA SER A 26 21.51 -1.97 0.23
C SER A 26 20.24 -2.82 0.40
N VAL A 27 20.41 -4.15 0.54
CA VAL A 27 19.31 -5.07 0.86
C VAL A 27 18.74 -4.84 2.25
N SER A 28 19.59 -4.57 3.26
CA SER A 28 19.07 -4.29 4.61
C SER A 28 18.27 -3.00 4.70
N VAL A 29 18.58 -2.01 3.86
CA VAL A 29 17.81 -0.76 3.78
C VAL A 29 16.54 -0.92 2.95
N SER A 30 16.60 -1.69 1.87
CA SER A 30 15.42 -2.10 1.09
C SER A 30 14.50 -3.01 1.92
N LEU A 31 15.06 -3.89 2.74
CA LEU A 31 14.32 -4.73 3.68
C LEU A 31 13.62 -3.91 4.77
N ALA A 32 14.23 -2.85 5.30
CA ALA A 32 13.56 -1.97 6.27
C ALA A 32 12.39 -1.22 5.63
N GLN A 33 12.51 -0.78 4.39
CA GLN A 33 11.40 -0.23 3.61
C GLN A 33 10.40 -1.30 3.16
N GLN A 34 10.86 -2.46 2.71
CA GLN A 34 10.01 -3.58 2.35
C GLN A 34 9.38 -4.24 3.57
N THR A 35 10.08 -4.36 4.70
CA THR A 35 9.51 -4.97 5.91
C THR A 35 8.41 -4.11 6.50
N VAL A 36 8.51 -2.78 6.45
CA VAL A 36 7.40 -1.89 6.83
C VAL A 36 6.27 -1.94 5.81
N THR A 37 6.58 -2.09 4.52
CA THR A 37 5.58 -2.20 3.45
C THR A 37 5.04 -3.63 3.34
N ASP A 38 5.86 -4.66 3.42
CA ASP A 38 5.46 -6.06 3.26
C ASP A 38 4.83 -6.67 4.52
N GLN A 39 5.19 -6.26 5.73
CA GLN A 39 4.42 -6.64 6.92
C GLN A 39 3.00 -6.08 6.89
N TYR A 40 2.76 -4.97 6.18
CA TYR A 40 1.45 -4.34 6.04
C TYR A 40 0.85 -4.47 4.64
N GLY A 41 1.65 -4.68 3.60
CA GLY A 41 1.19 -4.63 2.21
C GLY A 41 0.71 -5.96 1.66
N THR A 42 1.46 -7.02 1.82
CA THR A 42 1.25 -8.23 1.02
C THR A 42 0.35 -9.27 1.67
N GLU A 43 0.53 -9.56 2.94
CA GLU A 43 -0.31 -10.54 3.65
C GLU A 43 -1.58 -9.92 4.24
N ILE A 44 -1.50 -8.69 4.72
CA ILE A 44 -2.69 -7.96 5.20
C ILE A 44 -3.63 -7.60 4.07
N LEU A 45 -3.15 -7.33 2.85
CA LEU A 45 -4.03 -7.08 1.70
C LEU A 45 -4.80 -8.32 1.22
N LEU A 46 -4.30 -9.54 1.45
CA LEU A 46 -5.07 -10.76 1.21
C LEU A 46 -6.11 -11.03 2.32
N ASP A 47 -5.83 -10.61 3.57
CA ASP A 47 -6.74 -10.74 4.71
C ASP A 47 -7.58 -9.48 4.98
N VAL A 48 -7.12 -8.29 4.54
CA VAL A 48 -7.81 -7.00 4.62
C VAL A 48 -8.31 -6.52 3.24
N LEU A 49 -8.51 -7.40 2.28
CA LEU A 49 -9.65 -7.16 1.40
C LEU A 49 -10.85 -7.19 2.33
N PRO A 50 -11.44 -6.04 2.71
CA PRO A 50 -12.68 -6.08 3.44
C PRO A 50 -13.57 -6.97 2.58
N PRO A 51 -14.23 -7.98 3.16
CA PRO A 51 -15.30 -8.66 2.46
C PRO A 51 -16.12 -7.51 1.92
N THR A 52 -16.12 -7.34 0.61
CA THR A 52 -16.72 -6.25 -0.15
C THR A 52 -17.88 -5.69 0.63
N THR A 53 -17.66 -4.59 1.34
CA THR A 53 -18.66 -3.83 2.09
C THR A 53 -19.91 -4.60 2.57
N GLN A 54 -19.76 -5.87 2.88
CA GLN A 54 -20.61 -6.59 3.79
C GLN A 54 -20.07 -6.25 5.19
N MET A 55 -20.18 -4.97 5.56
CA MET A 55 -20.24 -4.61 6.95
C MET A 55 -21.20 -5.63 7.57
N LYS A 56 -20.74 -6.29 8.63
CA LYS A 56 -21.60 -7.06 9.51
C LYS A 56 -22.73 -6.16 9.99
N VAL A 57 -23.80 -6.11 9.21
CA VAL A 57 -25.05 -5.43 9.56
C VAL A 57 -25.63 -6.03 10.87
N GLU A 58 -25.16 -7.21 11.27
CA GLU A 58 -25.59 -7.89 12.49
C GLU A 58 -25.00 -7.31 13.78
N GLU A 59 -23.77 -6.78 13.79
CA GLU A 59 -23.22 -6.16 15.01
C GLU A 59 -23.75 -4.73 15.24
N THR A 60 -24.17 -4.04 14.20
CA THR A 60 -24.82 -2.73 14.34
C THR A 60 -26.26 -2.87 14.87
N ARG A 61 -26.89 -4.02 14.72
CA ARG A 61 -28.23 -4.30 15.25
C ARG A 61 -28.29 -4.29 16.78
N SER A 62 -27.26 -4.82 17.45
CA SER A 62 -27.27 -4.95 18.92
C SER A 62 -27.05 -3.63 19.65
N VAL A 63 -26.45 -2.63 19.03
CA VAL A 63 -26.19 -1.30 19.62
C VAL A 63 -27.36 -0.34 19.42
N LEU A 64 -28.18 -0.54 18.39
CA LEU A 64 -29.34 0.30 18.08
C LEU A 64 -30.62 -0.14 18.82
N ASP A 65 -30.69 -1.41 19.27
CA ASP A 65 -31.85 -1.92 20.02
C ASP A 65 -31.85 -1.53 21.52
N SER A 66 -30.79 -0.90 22.04
CA SER A 66 -30.67 -0.51 23.46
C SER A 66 -30.95 0.96 23.77
N GLY A 67 -31.26 1.79 22.79
CA GLY A 67 -31.59 3.21 22.99
C GLY A 67 -32.96 3.56 22.42
N GLY A 68 -33.95 3.68 23.30
CA GLY A 68 -35.31 4.09 22.92
C GLY A 68 -35.34 5.49 22.32
N GLY A 69 -35.49 5.58 21.03
CA GLY A 69 -35.71 6.80 20.26
C GLY A 69 -36.06 6.44 18.81
N GLU A 70 -37.14 6.94 18.34
CA GLU A 70 -37.87 6.66 17.11
C GLU A 70 -36.99 6.41 15.85
N GLY A 71 -37.16 5.24 15.24
CA GLY A 71 -36.87 4.87 13.86
C GLY A 71 -35.42 4.65 13.44
N PRO A 72 -34.93 3.38 13.37
CA PRO A 72 -33.59 3.11 12.86
C PRO A 72 -33.51 3.21 11.34
N LEU A 73 -32.45 3.87 10.84
CA LEU A 73 -32.00 3.79 9.46
C LEU A 73 -31.67 2.33 9.10
N LYS A 74 -32.42 1.72 8.19
CA LYS A 74 -32.13 0.40 7.65
C LYS A 74 -31.32 0.52 6.36
N VAL A 75 -30.22 -0.21 6.28
CA VAL A 75 -29.42 -0.34 5.07
C VAL A 75 -29.77 -1.64 4.38
N ASP A 76 -30.09 -1.59 3.08
CA ASP A 76 -30.35 -2.79 2.28
C ASP A 76 -29.07 -3.53 1.90
N LYS A 77 -29.18 -4.74 1.35
CA LYS A 77 -28.05 -5.58 0.92
C LYS A 77 -27.16 -4.96 -0.18
N LEU A 78 -27.52 -3.80 -0.69
CA LEU A 78 -26.80 -3.02 -1.71
C LEU A 78 -26.19 -1.73 -1.14
N GLY A 79 -26.18 -1.55 0.21
CA GLY A 79 -25.63 -0.37 0.87
C GLY A 79 -26.52 0.88 0.78
N ARG A 80 -27.81 0.71 0.48
CA ARG A 80 -28.76 1.82 0.37
C ARG A 80 -29.44 2.05 1.72
N PHE A 81 -29.46 3.30 2.17
CA PHE A 81 -30.11 3.70 3.41
C PHE A 81 -31.62 3.87 3.18
N HIS A 82 -32.43 3.23 4.01
CA HIS A 82 -33.87 3.47 4.08
C HIS A 82 -34.20 4.19 5.39
N ILE A 83 -34.84 5.35 5.30
CA ILE A 83 -35.48 5.98 6.45
C ILE A 83 -36.86 5.31 6.55
N ASP A 84 -37.06 4.49 7.58
CA ASP A 84 -38.39 3.94 7.90
C ASP A 84 -39.20 5.09 8.51
N HIS A 85 -39.99 5.77 7.71
CA HIS A 85 -41.06 6.64 8.23
C HIS A 85 -42.02 5.70 8.91
N GLY A 86 -42.05 5.74 10.25
CA GLY A 86 -42.88 4.88 11.08
C GLY A 86 -44.25 4.74 10.48
N ALA A 87 -44.57 3.52 10.06
CA ALA A 87 -45.88 3.18 9.52
C ALA A 87 -46.94 3.48 10.60
N GLY A 88 -47.58 4.61 10.49
CA GLY A 88 -48.88 4.75 11.09
C GLY A 88 -49.71 3.55 10.66
N LYS A 89 -50.29 2.81 11.59
CA LYS A 89 -51.16 1.66 11.34
C LYS A 89 -52.22 2.07 10.31
N GLY A 90 -51.90 1.91 9.03
CA GLY A 90 -52.83 2.00 7.93
C GLY A 90 -53.66 0.75 7.90
N VAL A 91 -54.91 0.90 8.11
CA VAL A 91 -55.97 -0.10 7.86
C VAL A 91 -55.79 -0.65 6.45
N GLY A 92 -55.74 -1.99 6.34
CA GLY A 92 -55.63 -2.67 5.05
C GLY A 92 -56.73 -2.22 4.07
N GLY A 93 -56.28 -1.88 2.87
CA GLY A 93 -57.10 -1.55 1.73
C GLY A 93 -56.27 -1.66 0.48
N SER A 94 -56.20 -2.84 -0.09
CA SER A 94 -55.68 -3.10 -1.44
C SER A 94 -56.72 -2.63 -2.45
N SER A 95 -56.56 -1.45 -3.07
CA SER A 95 -57.16 -1.06 -4.37
C SER A 95 -57.06 0.43 -4.72
N GLY A 96 -56.29 1.25 -3.96
CA GLY A 96 -56.21 2.73 -4.21
C GLY A 96 -54.94 3.25 -4.90
N ASP A 97 -53.93 2.41 -5.05
CA ASP A 97 -52.61 2.88 -5.57
C ASP A 97 -52.57 3.11 -7.09
N ASP A 98 -53.54 2.57 -7.82
CA ASP A 98 -53.63 2.67 -9.29
C ASP A 98 -54.58 3.77 -9.79
N GLU A 99 -55.30 4.49 -8.91
CA GLU A 99 -56.18 5.56 -9.32
C GLU A 99 -55.38 6.79 -9.73
N PHE A 100 -55.56 7.24 -10.98
CA PHE A 100 -54.87 8.44 -11.50
C PHE A 100 -55.42 9.70 -10.87
N LEU A 101 -54.59 10.45 -10.18
CA LEU A 101 -54.87 11.77 -9.62
C LEU A 101 -54.89 12.83 -10.71
N VAL A 102 -53.98 12.69 -11.70
CA VAL A 102 -53.86 13.58 -12.86
C VAL A 102 -53.51 12.76 -14.09
N ASN A 103 -54.16 13.03 -15.21
CA ASN A 103 -53.96 12.31 -16.47
C ASN A 103 -52.61 12.58 -17.13
N GLN A 104 -52.02 13.75 -16.88
CA GLN A 104 -50.74 14.14 -17.48
C GLN A 104 -49.99 15.11 -16.55
N LEU A 105 -48.77 14.74 -16.18
CA LEU A 105 -47.84 15.58 -15.44
C LEU A 105 -47.23 16.63 -16.39
N LEU A 106 -47.61 17.89 -16.24
CA LEU A 106 -47.10 19.00 -17.05
C LEU A 106 -45.83 19.62 -16.51
N GLY A 107 -45.71 19.69 -15.19
CA GLY A 107 -44.55 20.28 -14.54
C GLY A 107 -44.22 19.71 -13.18
N ILE A 108 -42.95 19.80 -12.81
CA ILE A 108 -42.44 19.47 -11.47
C ILE A 108 -41.70 20.70 -10.95
N VAL A 109 -42.06 21.14 -9.75
CA VAL A 109 -41.43 22.25 -9.04
C VAL A 109 -40.65 21.70 -7.85
N LEU A 110 -39.35 21.95 -7.79
CA LEU A 110 -38.51 21.59 -6.65
C LEU A 110 -38.27 22.82 -5.77
N LEU A 111 -38.63 22.70 -4.51
CA LEU A 111 -38.54 23.77 -3.52
C LEU A 111 -37.53 23.40 -2.41
N PRO A 112 -36.66 24.33 -1.98
CA PRO A 112 -35.69 24.07 -0.94
C PRO A 112 -36.28 24.04 0.48
N ARG A 113 -37.46 24.60 0.69
CA ARG A 113 -38.06 24.75 2.02
C ARG A 113 -39.55 24.43 2.00
N PRO A 114 -40.09 23.83 3.08
CA PRO A 114 -41.53 23.60 3.21
C PRO A 114 -42.38 24.88 3.15
N GLY A 115 -41.83 26.02 3.63
CA GLY A 115 -42.52 27.33 3.62
C GLY A 115 -42.70 27.96 2.23
N ASP A 116 -42.02 27.46 1.20
CA ASP A 116 -42.12 27.95 -0.17
C ASP A 116 -43.24 27.25 -0.96
N VAL A 117 -43.88 26.23 -0.36
CA VAL A 117 -44.98 25.47 -0.94
C VAL A 117 -46.22 26.36 -1.13
N ARG A 118 -46.85 26.22 -2.29
CA ARG A 118 -48.14 26.86 -2.60
C ARG A 118 -49.26 25.83 -2.51
N PRO A 119 -50.08 25.82 -1.45
CA PRO A 119 -51.13 24.83 -1.29
C PRO A 119 -52.16 24.86 -2.44
N ASP A 120 -52.42 26.04 -3.01
CA ASP A 120 -53.34 26.22 -4.14
C ASP A 120 -52.73 25.79 -5.50
N GLY A 121 -51.51 25.15 -5.46
CA GLY A 121 -50.82 24.67 -6.66
C GLY A 121 -49.98 25.74 -7.37
N TRP A 122 -49.34 25.33 -8.50
CA TRP A 122 -48.50 26.20 -9.33
C TRP A 122 -48.91 26.11 -10.81
N PRO A 123 -50.00 26.75 -11.21
CA PRO A 123 -50.49 26.66 -12.58
C PRO A 123 -49.53 27.34 -13.57
N GLY A 124 -49.41 26.75 -14.78
CA GLY A 124 -48.66 27.35 -15.88
C GLY A 124 -47.15 27.01 -15.90
N VAL A 125 -46.69 26.10 -15.04
CA VAL A 125 -45.33 25.56 -15.12
C VAL A 125 -45.31 24.34 -16.06
N GLU A 126 -44.51 24.41 -17.09
CA GLU A 126 -44.23 23.28 -17.99
C GLU A 126 -42.79 22.82 -17.80
N GLY A 127 -42.56 21.49 -17.69
CA GLY A 127 -41.24 20.91 -17.47
C GLY A 127 -40.76 20.98 -16.01
N ILE A 128 -39.48 21.22 -15.80
CA ILE A 128 -38.83 21.20 -14.48
C ILE A 128 -38.45 22.61 -14.08
N TRP A 129 -38.93 23.05 -12.90
CA TRP A 129 -38.52 24.31 -12.28
C TRP A 129 -37.85 24.05 -10.93
N HIS A 130 -36.71 24.71 -10.66
CA HIS A 130 -36.01 24.66 -9.39
C HIS A 130 -35.23 25.95 -9.11
N ASP A 131 -34.92 26.16 -7.82
CA ASP A 131 -34.09 27.27 -7.34
C ASP A 131 -32.90 26.73 -6.51
N PHE A 132 -32.23 25.73 -7.05
CA PHE A 132 -31.06 25.14 -6.41
C PHE A 132 -29.77 25.56 -7.12
N GLU A 133 -28.79 26.03 -6.35
CA GLU A 133 -27.41 26.17 -6.84
C GLU A 133 -26.79 24.80 -7.08
N ASN A 134 -26.06 24.63 -8.19
CA ASN A 134 -25.39 23.38 -8.54
C ASN A 134 -26.31 22.14 -8.58
N PHE A 135 -27.48 22.28 -9.18
CA PHE A 135 -28.45 21.21 -9.34
C PHE A 135 -27.86 19.99 -10.08
N PRO A 136 -27.96 18.77 -9.53
CA PRO A 136 -27.37 17.59 -10.15
C PRO A 136 -28.07 17.22 -11.46
N ARG A 137 -27.30 17.08 -12.53
CA ARG A 137 -27.83 16.75 -13.87
C ARG A 137 -28.65 15.46 -13.89
N GLN A 138 -28.27 14.47 -13.10
CA GLN A 138 -28.95 13.17 -12.99
C GLN A 138 -30.39 13.35 -12.51
N VAL A 139 -30.62 14.25 -11.57
CA VAL A 139 -31.96 14.57 -11.05
C VAL A 139 -32.83 15.12 -12.17
N GLY A 140 -32.32 16.06 -12.97
CA GLY A 140 -33.05 16.61 -14.13
C GLY A 140 -33.46 15.53 -15.14
N LEU A 141 -32.57 14.56 -15.41
CA LEU A 141 -32.89 13.45 -16.32
C LEU A 141 -33.99 12.54 -15.76
N VAL A 142 -33.93 12.23 -14.46
CA VAL A 142 -34.97 11.43 -13.79
C VAL A 142 -36.31 12.16 -13.84
N LEU A 143 -36.38 13.43 -13.42
CA LEU A 143 -37.61 14.23 -13.43
C LEU A 143 -38.21 14.35 -14.83
N GLN A 144 -37.36 14.55 -15.85
CA GLN A 144 -37.81 14.64 -17.24
C GLN A 144 -38.51 13.36 -17.71
N SER A 145 -38.13 12.21 -17.15
CA SER A 145 -38.75 10.91 -17.52
C SER A 145 -40.18 10.75 -17.04
N TYR A 146 -40.63 11.58 -16.10
CA TYR A 146 -41.99 11.56 -15.55
C TYR A 146 -42.92 12.58 -16.25
N ILE A 147 -42.36 13.61 -16.87
CA ILE A 147 -43.16 14.62 -17.59
C ILE A 147 -43.96 13.96 -18.73
N GLY A 148 -45.23 14.31 -18.85
CA GLY A 148 -46.15 13.78 -19.84
C GLY A 148 -46.86 12.49 -19.43
N LYS A 149 -46.48 11.87 -18.33
CA LYS A 149 -47.08 10.62 -17.82
C LYS A 149 -48.24 10.91 -16.86
N PRO A 150 -49.22 9.97 -16.71
CA PRO A 150 -50.24 10.07 -15.69
C PRO A 150 -49.64 9.92 -14.29
N VAL A 151 -50.26 10.56 -13.31
CA VAL A 151 -49.82 10.59 -11.91
C VAL A 151 -50.79 9.82 -11.04
N SER A 152 -50.30 8.85 -10.31
CA SER A 152 -50.98 8.14 -9.22
C SER A 152 -50.16 8.26 -7.93
N LEU A 153 -50.69 7.88 -6.78
CA LEU A 153 -49.94 7.88 -5.51
C LEU A 153 -48.71 6.99 -5.60
N GLY A 154 -48.82 5.81 -6.22
CA GLY A 154 -47.69 4.91 -6.43
C GLY A 154 -46.62 5.52 -7.34
N SER A 155 -47.00 6.26 -8.40
CA SER A 155 -46.02 6.95 -9.26
C SER A 155 -45.35 8.13 -8.57
N LEU A 156 -46.01 8.82 -7.65
CA LEU A 156 -45.41 9.88 -6.83
C LEU A 156 -44.38 9.30 -5.84
N ASP A 157 -44.72 8.19 -5.17
CA ASP A 157 -43.78 7.49 -4.27
C ASP A 157 -42.56 7.02 -5.02
N GLN A 158 -42.72 6.50 -6.24
CA GLN A 158 -41.61 6.07 -7.08
C GLN A 158 -40.74 7.27 -7.52
N LEU A 159 -41.41 8.38 -7.92
CA LEU A 159 -40.72 9.63 -8.26
C LEU A 159 -39.82 10.12 -7.11
N VAL A 160 -40.33 10.13 -5.88
CA VAL A 160 -39.54 10.53 -4.69
C VAL A 160 -38.32 9.63 -4.52
N LYS A 161 -38.49 8.32 -4.61
CA LYS A 161 -37.38 7.35 -4.50
C LYS A 161 -36.33 7.56 -5.58
N ASP A 162 -36.77 7.73 -6.83
CA ASP A 162 -35.86 7.93 -7.96
C ASP A 162 -35.12 9.27 -7.84
N VAL A 163 -35.76 10.32 -7.37
CA VAL A 163 -35.14 11.63 -7.10
C VAL A 163 -34.09 11.50 -5.99
N ILE A 164 -34.39 10.83 -4.88
CA ILE A 164 -33.43 10.57 -3.80
C ILE A 164 -32.19 9.83 -4.32
N VAL A 165 -32.39 8.78 -5.12
CA VAL A 165 -31.27 8.03 -5.73
C VAL A 165 -30.44 8.93 -6.64
N ALA A 166 -31.10 9.73 -7.50
CA ALA A 166 -30.41 10.64 -8.41
C ALA A 166 -29.61 11.73 -7.68
N TYR A 167 -30.11 12.26 -6.56
CA TYR A 167 -29.36 13.19 -5.72
C TYR A 167 -28.13 12.55 -5.09
N ARG A 168 -28.26 11.32 -4.59
CA ARG A 168 -27.12 10.56 -4.03
C ARG A 168 -26.05 10.28 -5.06
N GLU A 169 -26.45 9.89 -6.26
CA GLU A 169 -25.53 9.73 -7.41
C GLU A 169 -24.92 11.07 -7.84
N GLY A 170 -25.65 12.19 -7.61
CA GLY A 170 -25.24 13.56 -7.84
C GLY A 170 -24.42 14.19 -6.71
N ASP A 171 -23.73 13.37 -5.88
CA ASP A 171 -22.84 13.84 -4.81
C ASP A 171 -23.54 14.47 -3.58
N ARG A 172 -24.83 14.14 -3.38
CA ARG A 172 -25.62 14.55 -2.22
C ARG A 172 -26.04 13.31 -1.42
N PRO A 173 -25.18 12.81 -0.50
CA PRO A 173 -25.39 11.52 0.16
C PRO A 173 -26.61 11.53 1.09
N VAL A 174 -26.92 12.70 1.66
CA VAL A 174 -28.04 12.88 2.58
C VAL A 174 -28.99 13.93 2.00
N VAL A 175 -30.11 13.46 1.49
CA VAL A 175 -31.19 14.27 0.94
C VAL A 175 -32.52 13.68 1.39
N ASP A 176 -33.45 14.54 1.71
CA ASP A 176 -34.85 14.18 1.97
C ASP A 176 -35.76 14.82 0.93
N VAL A 177 -36.78 14.10 0.45
CA VAL A 177 -37.70 14.55 -0.57
C VAL A 177 -39.11 14.31 -0.07
N LEU A 178 -39.87 15.38 0.10
CA LEU A 178 -41.22 15.37 0.64
C LEU A 178 -42.21 15.80 -0.43
N ILE A 179 -43.40 15.17 -0.43
CA ILE A 179 -44.57 15.64 -1.18
C ILE A 179 -45.45 16.38 -0.20
N PRO A 180 -45.50 17.71 -0.25
CA PRO A 180 -46.38 18.51 0.62
C PRO A 180 -47.83 18.37 0.22
N GLU A 181 -48.75 18.71 1.13
CA GLU A 181 -50.17 18.88 0.80
C GLU A 181 -50.32 20.02 -0.18
N GLN A 182 -50.94 19.76 -1.34
CA GLN A 182 -51.01 20.68 -2.47
C GLN A 182 -52.13 20.31 -3.44
N ASP A 183 -52.64 21.31 -4.19
CA ASP A 183 -53.50 21.07 -5.34
C ASP A 183 -52.66 20.78 -6.60
N ILE A 184 -52.84 19.58 -7.18
CA ILE A 184 -52.15 19.09 -8.38
C ILE A 184 -53.07 19.05 -9.61
N THR A 185 -54.29 19.55 -9.54
CA THR A 185 -55.27 19.49 -10.64
C THR A 185 -54.77 20.19 -11.90
N SER A 186 -53.86 21.15 -11.75
CA SER A 186 -53.16 21.83 -12.86
C SER A 186 -52.14 20.97 -13.60
N GLY A 187 -51.89 19.75 -13.17
CA GLY A 187 -50.85 18.89 -13.71
C GLY A 187 -49.42 19.23 -13.23
N VAL A 188 -49.29 20.06 -12.20
CA VAL A 188 -47.99 20.46 -11.63
C VAL A 188 -47.85 19.88 -10.22
N VAL A 189 -46.73 19.23 -9.96
CA VAL A 189 -46.40 18.66 -8.63
C VAL A 189 -45.22 19.41 -8.02
N GLN A 190 -45.38 19.82 -6.77
CA GLN A 190 -44.31 20.41 -5.96
C GLN A 190 -43.68 19.34 -5.10
N LEU A 191 -42.33 19.28 -5.11
CA LEU A 191 -41.52 18.46 -4.21
C LEU A 191 -40.66 19.38 -3.37
N VAL A 192 -40.64 19.15 -2.07
CA VAL A 192 -39.69 19.80 -1.17
C VAL A 192 -38.46 18.92 -1.08
N VAL A 193 -37.34 19.44 -1.52
CA VAL A 193 -36.06 18.74 -1.51
C VAL A 193 -35.13 19.40 -0.50
N ILE A 194 -34.72 18.66 0.49
CA ILE A 194 -33.89 19.14 1.58
C ILE A 194 -32.50 18.50 1.40
N GLU A 195 -31.58 19.27 0.82
CA GLU A 195 -30.16 18.89 0.81
C GLU A 195 -29.60 19.13 2.22
N SER A 196 -29.23 18.08 2.92
CA SER A 196 -28.85 18.18 4.32
C SER A 196 -27.53 18.93 4.52
N GLU A 197 -27.55 19.90 5.44
CA GLU A 197 -26.38 20.66 5.86
C GLU A 197 -25.68 20.01 7.05
N LEU A 198 -24.36 20.19 7.16
CA LEU A 198 -23.59 19.70 8.29
C LEU A 198 -23.96 20.43 9.58
N ALA A 199 -24.47 19.71 10.59
CA ALA A 199 -24.67 20.26 11.94
C ALA A 199 -23.36 20.27 12.73
N ARG A 200 -22.72 19.12 12.84
CA ARG A 200 -21.44 18.94 13.55
C ARG A 200 -20.73 17.66 13.13
N ILE A 201 -19.41 17.62 13.39
CA ILE A 201 -18.58 16.41 13.27
C ILE A 201 -18.30 15.91 14.67
N ARG A 202 -18.60 14.65 14.92
CA ARG A 202 -18.23 13.91 16.15
C ARG A 202 -17.23 12.84 15.82
N VAL A 203 -16.21 12.68 16.65
CA VAL A 203 -15.22 11.60 16.53
C VAL A 203 -15.32 10.75 17.78
N GLU A 204 -15.40 9.45 17.61
CA GLU A 204 -15.58 8.48 18.71
C GLU A 204 -14.48 7.41 18.65
N GLY A 205 -14.08 6.87 19.82
CA GLY A 205 -13.17 5.73 19.90
C GLY A 205 -11.69 6.08 20.00
N VAL A 206 -11.33 7.36 20.23
CA VAL A 206 -9.93 7.83 20.34
C VAL A 206 -9.76 8.83 21.47
N ASP A 207 -8.50 9.10 21.84
CA ASP A 207 -8.13 10.16 22.77
C ASP A 207 -8.39 11.58 22.21
N ALA A 208 -8.40 12.58 23.08
CA ALA A 208 -8.74 13.96 22.73
C ALA A 208 -7.81 14.58 21.66
N ASN A 209 -6.52 14.24 21.65
CA ASN A 209 -5.56 14.78 20.67
C ASN A 209 -5.83 14.19 19.28
N THR A 210 -6.07 12.90 19.22
CA THR A 210 -6.43 12.19 17.99
C THR A 210 -7.81 12.61 17.49
N GLU A 211 -8.78 12.82 18.40
CA GLU A 211 -10.09 13.38 18.06
C GLU A 211 -9.96 14.75 17.38
N GLU A 212 -9.21 15.66 18.01
CA GLU A 212 -8.98 17.00 17.46
C GLU A 212 -8.26 16.94 16.11
N PHE A 213 -7.24 16.08 16.00
CA PHE A 213 -6.55 15.87 14.74
C PHE A 213 -7.50 15.41 13.63
N ILE A 214 -8.29 14.36 13.85
CA ILE A 214 -9.23 13.81 12.86
C ILE A 214 -10.26 14.86 12.47
N ARG A 215 -10.83 15.57 13.45
CA ARG A 215 -11.81 16.64 13.20
C ARG A 215 -11.24 17.75 12.33
N ASN A 216 -10.00 18.16 12.58
CA ASN A 216 -9.31 19.20 11.81
C ASN A 216 -8.95 18.76 10.38
N GLN A 217 -8.98 17.45 10.09
CA GLN A 217 -8.79 16.93 8.73
C GLN A 217 -10.07 17.02 7.88
N MET A 218 -11.24 17.21 8.49
CA MET A 218 -12.49 17.37 7.75
C MET A 218 -12.64 18.81 7.27
N ARG A 219 -12.83 19.00 5.95
CA ARG A 219 -12.90 20.32 5.32
C ARG A 219 -14.30 20.90 5.30
N VAL A 220 -15.31 20.01 5.26
CA VAL A 220 -16.72 20.44 5.30
C VAL A 220 -17.01 21.19 6.60
N LYS A 221 -17.65 22.36 6.50
CA LYS A 221 -17.95 23.23 7.64
C LYS A 221 -19.41 23.16 8.03
N LYS A 222 -19.68 23.52 9.28
CA LYS A 222 -21.05 23.64 9.79
C LYS A 222 -21.88 24.58 8.89
N GLY A 223 -23.07 24.13 8.50
CA GLY A 223 -24.01 24.87 7.63
C GLY A 223 -23.72 24.70 6.14
N GLU A 224 -22.70 23.96 5.73
CA GLU A 224 -22.45 23.61 4.33
C GLU A 224 -23.20 22.32 3.96
N VAL A 225 -23.71 22.26 2.73
CA VAL A 225 -24.34 21.05 2.19
C VAL A 225 -23.30 19.93 2.10
N ILE A 226 -23.66 18.76 2.63
CA ILE A 226 -22.75 17.61 2.67
C ILE A 226 -22.57 17.03 1.27
N ARG A 227 -21.31 16.94 0.81
CA ARG A 227 -20.90 16.30 -0.44
C ARG A 227 -20.16 15.02 -0.17
N ALA A 228 -20.63 13.91 -0.77
CA ALA A 228 -20.01 12.60 -0.58
C ALA A 228 -18.53 12.60 -1.00
N SER A 229 -18.23 13.20 -2.14
CA SER A 229 -16.87 13.28 -2.70
C SER A 229 -15.88 14.01 -1.77
N GLU A 230 -16.30 15.07 -1.09
CA GLU A 230 -15.47 15.83 -0.15
C GLU A 230 -15.22 15.05 1.13
N VAL A 231 -16.29 14.50 1.72
CA VAL A 231 -16.18 13.73 2.97
C VAL A 231 -15.39 12.44 2.76
N LEU A 232 -15.63 11.72 1.67
CA LEU A 232 -14.88 10.49 1.35
C LEU A 232 -13.41 10.77 1.07
N ARG A 233 -13.07 11.89 0.44
CA ARG A 233 -11.68 12.32 0.21
C ARG A 233 -10.98 12.61 1.53
N ASP A 234 -11.65 13.29 2.46
CA ASP A 234 -11.12 13.57 3.78
C ASP A 234 -10.97 12.31 4.62
N LEU A 235 -11.96 11.41 4.57
CA LEU A 235 -11.91 10.11 5.22
C LEU A 235 -10.78 9.23 4.65
N SER A 236 -10.61 9.23 3.33
CA SER A 236 -9.50 8.52 2.68
C SER A 236 -8.13 9.01 3.14
N TRP A 237 -7.99 10.33 3.36
CA TRP A 237 -6.76 10.89 3.93
C TRP A 237 -6.53 10.43 5.37
N VAL A 238 -7.56 10.47 6.23
CA VAL A 238 -7.45 10.04 7.63
C VAL A 238 -7.11 8.55 7.72
N ASN A 239 -7.63 7.74 6.81
CA ASN A 239 -7.41 6.29 6.73
C ASN A 239 -6.08 5.88 6.05
N ARG A 240 -5.22 6.83 5.65
CA ARG A 240 -3.84 6.51 5.23
C ARG A 240 -2.92 6.11 6.38
N SER A 241 -3.30 6.42 7.62
CA SER A 241 -2.55 5.94 8.79
C SER A 241 -2.77 4.43 8.96
N PRO A 242 -1.70 3.62 9.05
CA PRO A 242 -1.84 2.18 9.31
C PRO A 242 -2.27 1.87 10.75
N TYR A 243 -2.26 2.86 11.65
CA TYR A 243 -2.50 2.68 13.09
C TYR A 243 -3.94 2.90 13.50
N ARG A 244 -4.81 3.29 12.57
CA ARG A 244 -6.24 3.48 12.83
C ARG A 244 -7.05 3.28 11.57
N LYS A 245 -8.27 2.87 11.77
CA LYS A 245 -9.31 2.85 10.75
C LYS A 245 -10.47 3.72 11.24
N VAL A 246 -10.95 4.59 10.38
CA VAL A 246 -12.06 5.48 10.68
C VAL A 246 -13.20 5.14 9.72
N ASP A 247 -14.33 4.76 10.28
CA ASP A 247 -15.59 4.59 9.57
C ASP A 247 -16.47 5.82 9.78
N MET A 248 -17.40 6.07 8.86
CA MET A 248 -18.27 7.22 8.91
C MET A 248 -19.74 6.80 8.90
N VAL A 249 -20.52 7.48 9.75
CA VAL A 249 -21.97 7.32 9.83
C VAL A 249 -22.63 8.68 9.80
N TYR A 250 -23.70 8.83 9.03
CA TYR A 250 -24.57 9.98 9.06
C TYR A 250 -25.69 9.76 10.10
N ALA A 251 -25.94 10.77 10.94
CA ALA A 251 -27.03 10.76 11.90
C ALA A 251 -27.83 12.06 11.79
N PRO A 252 -29.15 12.05 12.06
CA PRO A 252 -29.93 13.28 12.08
C PRO A 252 -29.32 14.33 13.02
N GLY A 253 -29.21 15.57 12.56
CA GLY A 253 -28.81 16.68 13.39
C GLY A 253 -29.95 17.14 14.33
N TYR A 254 -29.65 18.12 15.19
CA TYR A 254 -30.67 18.68 16.11
C TYR A 254 -31.70 19.55 15.38
N GLU A 255 -31.27 20.27 14.36
CA GLU A 255 -32.15 21.16 13.56
C GLU A 255 -32.67 20.42 12.34
N PHE A 256 -33.89 20.75 11.89
CA PHE A 256 -34.46 20.18 10.68
C PHE A 256 -33.59 20.49 9.45
N GLY A 257 -33.39 19.50 8.60
CA GLY A 257 -32.54 19.62 7.40
C GLY A 257 -31.03 19.59 7.70
N THR A 258 -30.61 19.21 8.92
CA THR A 258 -29.20 19.08 9.27
C THR A 258 -28.80 17.65 9.60
N THR A 259 -27.52 17.33 9.43
CA THR A 259 -26.93 16.01 9.68
C THR A 259 -25.65 16.12 10.50
N ASP A 260 -25.52 15.26 11.50
CA ASP A 260 -24.27 15.00 12.20
C ASP A 260 -23.45 13.99 11.41
N VAL A 261 -22.17 14.26 11.19
CA VAL A 261 -21.19 13.29 10.69
C VAL A 261 -20.47 12.67 11.89
N ILE A 262 -20.64 11.37 12.09
CA ILE A 262 -20.00 10.62 13.17
C ILE A 262 -18.87 9.80 12.57
N LEU A 263 -17.64 10.08 13.01
CA LEU A 263 -16.44 9.37 12.63
C LEU A 263 -16.07 8.39 13.75
N LYS A 264 -16.26 7.10 13.51
CA LYS A 264 -15.92 6.04 14.47
C LYS A 264 -14.52 5.54 14.18
N SER A 265 -13.60 5.79 15.08
CA SER A 265 -12.21 5.39 14.93
C SER A 265 -11.94 4.12 15.73
N TYR A 266 -11.32 3.15 15.04
CA TYR A 266 -10.82 1.92 15.63
C TYR A 266 -9.30 1.99 15.58
N GLN A 267 -8.66 1.98 16.75
CA GLN A 267 -7.21 1.93 16.83
C GLN A 267 -6.75 0.49 16.61
N THR A 268 -5.81 0.31 15.71
CA THR A 268 -5.01 -0.90 15.61
C THR A 268 -3.83 -0.80 16.55
N ARG A 269 -3.17 -1.92 16.82
CA ARG A 269 -1.96 -1.92 17.66
C ARG A 269 -0.89 -1.02 17.00
N ALA A 270 -0.54 0.08 17.66
CA ALA A 270 0.39 1.06 17.11
C ALA A 270 1.85 0.77 17.51
N ASN A 271 2.04 0.10 18.65
CA ASN A 271 3.37 -0.20 19.19
C ASN A 271 3.56 -1.70 19.26
N TRP A 272 4.64 -2.19 18.66
CA TRP A 272 5.03 -3.59 18.74
C TRP A 272 6.53 -3.75 18.68
N PHE A 273 7.02 -4.82 19.30
CA PHE A 273 8.36 -5.33 19.14
C PHE A 273 8.29 -6.58 18.28
N TYR A 274 9.33 -6.86 17.53
CA TYR A 274 9.44 -8.08 16.77
C TYR A 274 10.86 -8.63 16.81
N THR A 275 10.95 -9.94 16.66
CA THR A 275 12.20 -10.64 16.42
C THR A 275 12.00 -11.62 15.28
N GLY A 276 13.04 -11.86 14.50
CA GLY A 276 12.97 -12.72 13.35
C GLY A 276 14.25 -13.47 13.09
N TYR A 277 14.13 -14.50 12.26
CA TYR A 277 15.21 -15.28 11.71
C TYR A 277 14.97 -15.47 10.22
N GLU A 278 16.01 -15.34 9.41
CA GLU A 278 15.99 -15.59 7.97
C GLU A 278 17.33 -16.20 7.51
N ASP A 279 17.27 -17.01 6.46
CA ASP A 279 18.44 -17.51 5.75
C ASP A 279 18.78 -16.64 4.53
N SER A 280 18.78 -15.33 4.72
CA SER A 280 18.95 -14.32 3.66
C SER A 280 20.39 -13.84 3.49
N GLY A 281 21.35 -14.49 4.11
CA GLY A 281 22.77 -14.19 3.99
C GLY A 281 23.46 -14.87 2.81
N VAL A 282 24.78 -14.76 2.78
CA VAL A 282 25.67 -15.38 1.80
C VAL A 282 26.83 -16.05 2.55
N ASP A 283 27.42 -17.12 1.99
CA ASP A 283 28.40 -17.96 2.65
C ASP A 283 29.52 -17.22 3.41
N TYR A 284 30.12 -16.21 2.80
CA TYR A 284 31.27 -15.48 3.36
C TYR A 284 30.88 -14.38 4.38
N LEU A 285 29.59 -14.17 4.62
CA LEU A 285 29.03 -13.25 5.64
C LEU A 285 28.09 -13.98 6.61
N GLY A 286 28.10 -15.30 6.61
CA GLY A 286 27.09 -16.13 7.25
C GLY A 286 25.77 -16.12 6.50
N GLU A 287 25.12 -17.26 6.38
CA GLU A 287 23.84 -17.40 5.66
C GLU A 287 22.66 -16.92 6.50
N ASP A 288 22.77 -17.05 7.81
CA ASP A 288 21.71 -16.75 8.77
C ASP A 288 21.62 -15.26 9.11
N ARG A 289 20.42 -14.77 9.31
CA ARG A 289 20.15 -13.42 9.81
C ARG A 289 19.22 -13.46 11.00
N PHE A 290 19.65 -12.81 12.07
CA PHE A 290 18.85 -12.50 13.24
C PHE A 290 18.35 -11.06 13.15
N ILE A 291 17.06 -10.86 13.39
CA ILE A 291 16.41 -9.57 13.28
C ILE A 291 15.74 -9.25 14.62
N VAL A 292 15.90 -8.02 15.09
CA VAL A 292 15.11 -7.48 16.18
C VAL A 292 14.75 -6.05 15.89
N GLY A 293 13.52 -5.67 16.22
CA GLY A 293 13.08 -4.31 15.96
C GLY A 293 11.86 -3.90 16.76
N PHE A 294 11.51 -2.64 16.61
CA PHE A 294 10.27 -2.09 17.13
C PHE A 294 9.64 -1.10 16.15
N ASN A 295 8.35 -0.96 16.29
CA ASN A 295 7.60 0.10 15.64
C ASN A 295 6.77 0.84 16.69
N MET A 296 6.82 2.16 16.65
CA MET A 296 6.05 3.05 17.50
C MET A 296 5.20 3.96 16.61
N GLY A 297 3.94 3.59 16.43
CA GLY A 297 2.96 4.40 15.72
C GLY A 297 2.39 5.49 16.62
N ASP A 298 2.09 6.64 16.03
CA ASP A 298 1.61 7.84 16.73
C ASP A 298 2.53 8.29 17.91
N ALA A 299 3.84 7.94 17.83
CA ALA A 299 4.83 8.07 18.91
C ALA A 299 4.98 9.49 19.46
N PHE A 300 4.90 10.49 18.58
CA PHE A 300 5.06 11.91 18.92
C PHE A 300 3.81 12.73 18.54
N GLY A 301 2.66 12.07 18.49
CA GLY A 301 1.38 12.62 18.08
C GLY A 301 0.79 11.94 16.85
N PRO A 302 -0.46 12.24 16.49
CA PRO A 302 -1.16 11.56 15.40
C PRO A 302 -0.40 11.60 14.06
N ASN A 303 -0.39 10.47 13.35
CA ASN A 303 0.29 10.28 12.06
C ASN A 303 1.81 10.51 12.11
N ARG A 304 2.47 10.12 13.20
CA ARG A 304 3.92 10.12 13.33
C ARG A 304 4.36 8.74 13.78
N SER A 305 5.31 8.15 13.08
CA SER A 305 5.83 6.83 13.44
C SER A 305 7.34 6.81 13.46
N LEU A 306 7.87 5.98 14.34
CA LEU A 306 9.28 5.68 14.45
C LEU A 306 9.44 4.17 14.42
N SER A 307 10.25 3.67 13.49
CA SER A 307 10.60 2.25 13.39
C SER A 307 12.11 2.10 13.47
N TYR A 308 12.56 1.09 14.18
CA TYR A 308 13.97 0.72 14.26
C TYR A 308 14.12 -0.79 14.05
N GLN A 309 15.15 -1.17 13.32
CA GLN A 309 15.54 -2.55 13.10
C GLN A 309 17.04 -2.73 13.25
N PHE A 310 17.43 -3.74 13.98
CA PHE A 310 18.76 -4.29 14.03
C PHE A 310 18.77 -5.66 13.35
N THR A 311 19.75 -5.89 12.47
CA THR A 311 19.96 -7.16 11.77
C THR A 311 21.41 -7.56 11.88
N SER A 312 21.68 -8.83 12.19
CA SER A 312 23.03 -9.37 12.27
C SER A 312 23.03 -10.83 11.84
N ASP A 313 24.20 -11.38 11.52
CA ASP A 313 24.42 -12.82 11.54
C ASP A 313 24.26 -13.36 12.98
N LEU A 314 24.11 -14.69 13.15
CA LEU A 314 23.86 -15.28 14.47
C LEU A 314 25.03 -15.13 15.45
N ASP A 315 26.24 -15.08 14.93
CA ASP A 315 27.46 -14.96 15.74
C ASP A 315 27.81 -13.49 16.06
N PHE A 316 27.14 -12.53 15.44
CA PHE A 316 27.35 -11.09 15.56
C PHE A 316 28.76 -10.65 15.12
N GLU A 317 29.39 -11.38 14.22
CA GLU A 317 30.77 -11.16 13.80
C GLU A 317 30.84 -10.49 12.42
N HIS A 318 30.01 -10.92 11.44
CA HIS A 318 30.18 -10.55 10.04
C HIS A 318 29.32 -9.40 9.58
N VAL A 319 28.08 -9.28 10.08
CA VAL A 319 27.16 -8.23 9.63
C VAL A 319 26.43 -7.63 10.81
N ARG A 320 26.48 -6.30 10.92
CA ARG A 320 25.72 -5.53 11.90
C ARG A 320 25.04 -4.36 11.20
N SER A 321 23.75 -4.42 11.05
CA SER A 321 22.94 -3.41 10.38
C SER A 321 21.97 -2.77 11.35
N ASN A 322 21.92 -1.44 11.32
CA ASN A 322 20.99 -0.61 12.10
C ASN A 322 20.20 0.26 11.14
N SER A 323 18.89 0.22 11.20
CA SER A 323 18.02 1.05 10.39
C SER A 323 16.99 1.78 11.24
N LEU A 324 16.80 3.05 10.98
CA LEU A 324 15.83 3.93 11.66
C LEU A 324 14.98 4.62 10.60
N VAL A 325 13.66 4.52 10.73
CA VAL A 325 12.71 5.22 9.85
C VAL A 325 11.78 6.08 10.69
N TYR A 326 11.71 7.35 10.35
CA TYR A 326 10.74 8.28 10.91
C TYR A 326 9.83 8.81 9.82
N THR A 327 8.51 8.70 10.03
CA THR A 327 7.49 9.20 9.10
C THR A 327 6.52 10.11 9.82
N GLN A 328 6.15 11.22 9.19
CA GLN A 328 5.11 12.12 9.70
C GLN A 328 4.24 12.68 8.59
N SER A 329 2.96 12.90 8.89
CA SER A 329 2.09 13.70 8.05
C SER A 329 2.32 15.20 8.31
N LEU A 330 2.23 15.99 7.23
CA LEU A 330 2.34 17.44 7.28
C LEU A 330 0.95 18.09 7.30
N PRO A 331 0.80 19.34 7.82
CA PRO A 331 -0.50 19.99 7.93
C PRO A 331 -1.27 20.15 6.61
N TRP A 332 -0.55 20.21 5.49
CA TRP A 332 -1.12 20.31 4.13
C TRP A 332 -1.33 18.96 3.45
N ARG A 333 -1.42 17.86 4.25
CA ARG A 333 -1.73 16.50 3.80
C ARG A 333 -0.67 15.85 2.90
N HIS A 334 0.59 16.16 3.10
CA HIS A 334 1.70 15.45 2.52
C HIS A 334 2.40 14.62 3.60
N TRP A 335 3.27 13.71 3.19
CA TRP A 335 4.09 12.93 4.09
C TRP A 335 5.55 13.31 3.96
N PHE A 336 6.25 13.21 5.04
CA PHE A 336 7.70 13.33 5.08
C PHE A 336 8.28 12.13 5.81
N THR A 337 9.22 11.42 5.16
CA THR A 337 9.90 10.26 5.72
C THR A 337 11.40 10.49 5.69
N VAL A 338 12.06 10.17 6.78
CA VAL A 338 13.52 10.13 6.90
C VAL A 338 13.92 8.69 7.23
N LEU A 339 14.92 8.20 6.53
CA LEU A 339 15.57 6.93 6.78
C LEU A 339 17.04 7.17 7.07
N ALA A 340 17.56 6.54 8.12
CA ALA A 340 18.97 6.48 8.43
C ALA A 340 19.39 5.03 8.62
N SER A 341 20.47 4.60 8.00
CA SER A 341 21.00 3.26 8.13
C SER A 341 22.52 3.28 8.28
N TYR A 342 23.03 2.38 9.09
CA TYR A 342 24.44 2.07 9.25
C TYR A 342 24.65 0.57 9.22
N VAL A 343 25.56 0.12 8.36
CA VAL A 343 25.90 -1.28 8.21
C VAL A 343 27.41 -1.44 8.32
N ASP A 344 27.84 -2.36 9.16
CA ASP A 344 29.21 -2.76 9.37
C ASP A 344 29.34 -4.21 8.89
N ILE A 345 30.34 -4.50 8.08
CA ILE A 345 30.57 -5.79 7.42
C ILE A 345 32.01 -6.19 7.58
N ASP A 346 32.23 -7.42 8.01
CA ASP A 346 33.55 -8.04 8.15
C ASP A 346 33.46 -9.48 7.61
N SER A 347 34.12 -9.79 6.51
CA SER A 347 34.00 -11.11 5.88
C SER A 347 34.96 -12.10 6.47
N ASP A 348 34.58 -13.39 6.40
CA ASP A 348 35.52 -14.47 6.67
C ASP A 348 36.76 -14.36 5.78
N PRO A 349 37.96 -14.62 6.33
CA PRO A 349 39.19 -14.69 5.56
C PRO A 349 39.11 -15.70 4.43
N ILE A 350 39.27 -15.26 3.18
CA ILE A 350 39.24 -16.14 2.01
C ILE A 350 40.59 -16.71 1.75
N PRO A 351 40.82 -18.04 1.91
CA PRO A 351 42.12 -18.64 1.71
C PRO A 351 42.59 -18.55 0.24
N VAL A 352 43.77 -17.97 0.00
CA VAL A 352 44.36 -17.85 -1.36
C VAL A 352 45.54 -18.78 -1.58
N GLY A 353 45.85 -19.63 -0.59
CA GLY A 353 46.92 -20.64 -0.63
C GLY A 353 48.22 -20.13 0.01
N GLY A 354 49.11 -21.10 0.36
CA GLY A 354 50.39 -20.79 1.03
C GLY A 354 50.24 -20.32 2.49
N GLY A 355 49.08 -20.48 3.10
CA GLY A 355 48.76 -19.97 4.43
C GLY A 355 48.35 -18.51 4.46
N ASN A 356 48.01 -17.91 3.32
CA ASN A 356 47.59 -16.52 3.20
C ASN A 356 46.09 -16.43 2.96
N SER A 357 45.49 -15.30 3.35
CA SER A 357 44.08 -15.00 3.11
C SER A 357 43.87 -13.61 2.50
N LEU A 358 42.68 -13.39 2.01
CA LEU A 358 42.15 -12.10 1.68
C LEU A 358 41.03 -11.78 2.67
N ASP A 359 41.18 -10.68 3.37
CA ASP A 359 40.19 -10.19 4.31
C ASP A 359 39.49 -8.97 3.70
N SER A 360 38.18 -8.87 3.85
CA SER A 360 37.40 -7.76 3.34
C SER A 360 36.50 -7.22 4.43
N ASP A 361 36.62 -5.92 4.68
CA ASP A 361 35.77 -5.17 5.59
C ASP A 361 35.14 -3.96 4.91
N GLY A 362 34.00 -3.51 5.40
CA GLY A 362 33.31 -2.37 4.84
C GLY A 362 32.28 -1.74 5.77
N ASP A 363 32.13 -0.45 5.63
CA ASP A 363 31.08 0.30 6.29
C ASP A 363 30.19 1.03 5.29
N ASN A 364 28.88 1.02 5.55
CA ASN A 364 27.92 1.68 4.70
C ASN A 364 26.97 2.54 5.56
N ILE A 365 26.84 3.80 5.14
CA ILE A 365 25.96 4.76 5.76
C ILE A 365 24.95 5.23 4.71
N GLN A 366 23.69 5.32 5.08
CA GLN A 366 22.68 5.93 4.24
C GLN A 366 21.82 6.91 5.04
N LEU A 367 21.58 8.06 4.46
CA LEU A 367 20.58 9.03 4.93
C LEU A 367 19.68 9.40 3.76
N SER A 368 18.39 9.13 3.90
CA SER A 368 17.39 9.38 2.86
C SER A 368 16.27 10.26 3.37
N GLY A 369 15.81 11.16 2.53
CA GLY A 369 14.59 11.95 2.74
C GLY A 369 13.59 11.72 1.63
N ARG A 370 12.32 11.56 1.97
CA ARG A 370 11.22 11.40 1.01
C ARG A 370 10.11 12.38 1.35
N TYR A 371 9.63 13.05 0.34
CA TYR A 371 8.49 13.96 0.42
C TYR A 371 7.40 13.47 -0.52
N SER A 372 6.31 12.97 0.05
CA SER A 372 5.24 12.31 -0.69
C SER A 372 4.00 13.19 -0.76
N ILE A 373 3.49 13.35 -1.96
CA ILE A 373 2.30 14.15 -2.30
C ILE A 373 1.19 13.22 -2.73
N PRO A 374 0.19 12.96 -1.88
CA PRO A 374 -1.01 12.26 -2.27
C PRO A 374 -1.74 13.02 -3.36
N LEU A 375 -2.01 12.35 -4.47
CA LEU A 375 -2.82 12.86 -5.56
C LEU A 375 -4.30 12.54 -5.32
N ASP A 376 -5.19 13.28 -5.98
CA ASP A 376 -6.62 12.98 -5.93
C ASP A 376 -6.89 11.54 -6.38
N GLY A 377 -7.52 10.78 -5.50
CA GLY A 377 -7.88 9.39 -5.68
C GLY A 377 -9.38 9.17 -5.55
N THR A 378 -9.79 7.93 -5.72
CA THR A 378 -11.13 7.44 -5.41
C THR A 378 -11.04 6.46 -4.24
N ALA A 379 -12.15 5.99 -3.71
CA ALA A 379 -12.16 5.02 -2.61
C ALA A 379 -11.39 3.72 -2.93
N ASN A 380 -11.27 3.36 -4.22
CA ASN A 380 -10.59 2.18 -4.70
C ASN A 380 -9.26 2.45 -5.42
N ARG A 381 -8.79 3.70 -5.44
CA ARG A 381 -7.57 4.10 -6.16
C ARG A 381 -6.81 5.14 -5.36
N GLN A 382 -5.61 4.81 -4.93
CA GLN A 382 -4.69 5.70 -4.24
C GLN A 382 -3.50 5.98 -5.15
N ARG A 383 -3.12 7.25 -5.24
CA ARG A 383 -2.01 7.71 -6.07
C ARG A 383 -1.13 8.66 -5.26
N GLU A 384 0.16 8.62 -5.54
CA GLU A 384 1.13 9.43 -4.83
C GLU A 384 2.31 9.78 -5.74
N MET A 385 2.85 10.97 -5.60
CA MET A 385 4.13 11.37 -6.17
C MET A 385 5.14 11.54 -5.06
N ASP A 386 6.35 11.03 -5.27
CA ASP A 386 7.45 11.10 -4.32
C ASP A 386 8.61 11.89 -4.88
N PHE A 387 9.15 12.79 -4.06
CA PHE A 387 10.43 13.44 -4.28
C PHE A 387 11.41 12.92 -3.25
N GLY A 388 12.54 12.43 -3.69
CA GLY A 388 13.56 11.85 -2.83
C GLY A 388 14.92 12.48 -2.95
N PHE A 389 15.66 12.39 -1.87
CA PHE A 389 17.08 12.65 -1.81
C PHE A 389 17.73 11.53 -1.01
N ASP A 390 18.84 11.00 -1.51
CA ASP A 390 19.67 10.00 -0.85
C ASP A 390 21.11 10.48 -0.79
N TRP A 391 21.71 10.37 0.37
CA TRP A 391 23.13 10.36 0.57
C TRP A 391 23.53 8.97 1.07
N LYS A 392 24.47 8.34 0.36
CA LYS A 392 25.05 7.05 0.72
C LYS A 392 26.56 7.18 0.75
N SER A 393 27.20 6.57 1.73
CA SER A 393 28.66 6.44 1.81
C SER A 393 29.00 4.96 1.91
N ASN A 394 29.64 4.42 0.90
CA ASN A 394 30.02 3.02 0.80
C ASN A 394 31.54 2.94 0.90
N GLY A 395 32.02 2.44 2.02
CA GLY A 395 33.43 2.12 2.26
C GLY A 395 33.68 0.65 2.01
N ASN A 396 34.79 0.31 1.36
CA ASN A 396 35.20 -1.05 1.12
C ASN A 396 36.72 -1.16 1.17
N ASN A 397 37.24 -2.15 1.86
CA ASN A 397 38.64 -2.40 2.06
C ASN A 397 38.96 -3.88 1.81
N LEU A 398 40.03 -4.16 1.11
CA LEU A 398 40.50 -5.50 0.85
C LEU A 398 41.98 -5.61 1.23
N GLU A 399 42.30 -6.49 2.14
CA GLU A 399 43.65 -6.73 2.63
C GLU A 399 44.16 -8.13 2.26
N PHE A 400 45.43 -8.21 1.90
CA PHE A 400 46.13 -9.47 1.81
C PHE A 400 46.85 -9.72 3.14
N VAL A 401 46.49 -10.81 3.80
CA VAL A 401 47.08 -11.24 5.06
C VAL A 401 48.10 -12.34 4.80
N ASP A 402 49.37 -12.03 5.03
CA ASP A 402 50.48 -13.00 4.97
C ASP A 402 50.77 -13.52 6.37
N PHE A 403 50.21 -14.67 6.70
CA PHE A 403 50.41 -15.29 8.02
C PHE A 403 51.85 -15.73 8.26
N SER A 404 52.69 -15.89 7.21
CA SER A 404 54.09 -16.30 7.37
C SER A 404 54.97 -15.15 7.89
N ASN A 405 54.61 -13.90 7.57
CA ASN A 405 55.38 -12.71 7.92
C ASN A 405 54.63 -11.79 8.89
N LEU A 406 53.40 -12.12 9.27
CA LEU A 406 52.50 -11.26 10.09
C LEU A 406 52.31 -9.84 9.50
N ASN A 407 52.32 -9.73 8.17
CA ASN A 407 52.12 -8.45 7.47
C ASN A 407 50.79 -8.46 6.75
N ASN A 408 50.03 -7.40 6.99
CA ASN A 408 48.85 -7.09 6.20
C ASN A 408 49.23 -6.06 5.12
N THR A 409 48.81 -6.34 3.88
CA THR A 409 49.01 -5.41 2.77
C THR A 409 47.66 -5.05 2.21
N GLN A 410 47.28 -3.78 2.36
CA GLN A 410 46.07 -3.28 1.72
C GLN A 410 46.23 -3.37 0.19
N LEU A 411 45.39 -4.18 -0.44
CA LEU A 411 45.34 -4.34 -1.89
C LEU A 411 44.45 -3.29 -2.53
N PHE A 412 43.38 -2.96 -1.86
CA PHE A 412 42.35 -2.07 -2.37
C PHE A 412 41.63 -1.39 -1.20
N GLY A 413 41.34 -0.14 -1.34
CA GLY A 413 40.48 0.60 -0.42
C GLY A 413 39.79 1.70 -1.20
N SER A 414 38.48 1.72 -1.19
CA SER A 414 37.69 2.77 -1.82
C SER A 414 36.60 3.24 -0.90
N ARG A 415 36.27 4.50 -1.03
CA ARG A 415 35.07 5.10 -0.48
C ARG A 415 34.37 5.86 -1.58
N VAL A 416 33.09 5.54 -1.80
CA VAL A 416 32.25 6.21 -2.76
C VAL A 416 31.09 6.85 -2.03
N GLU A 417 30.88 8.12 -2.27
CA GLU A 417 29.70 8.83 -1.80
C GLU A 417 28.73 9.10 -2.95
N ILE A 418 27.49 8.74 -2.74
CA ILE A 418 26.41 8.88 -3.71
C ILE A 418 25.46 9.95 -3.21
N PHE A 419 25.22 10.95 -4.05
CA PHE A 419 24.21 11.99 -3.84
C PHE A 419 23.21 11.90 -4.98
N GLN A 420 22.01 11.44 -4.71
CA GLN A 420 21.02 11.24 -5.76
C GLN A 420 19.67 11.82 -5.39
N PHE A 421 18.97 12.25 -6.42
CA PHE A 421 17.60 12.74 -6.36
C PHE A 421 16.69 11.75 -7.04
N SER A 422 15.47 11.63 -6.55
CA SER A 422 14.48 10.75 -7.17
C SER A 422 13.14 11.44 -7.34
N LEU A 423 12.43 11.05 -8.41
CA LEU A 423 11.04 11.37 -8.65
C LEU A 423 10.29 10.08 -8.89
N GLY A 424 9.32 9.78 -8.04
CA GLY A 424 8.52 8.57 -8.08
C GLY A 424 7.03 8.84 -8.30
N TYR A 425 6.35 7.85 -8.84
CA TYR A 425 4.90 7.76 -8.90
C TYR A 425 4.47 6.38 -8.44
N ASN A 426 3.59 6.35 -7.45
CA ASN A 426 3.01 5.14 -6.88
C ASN A 426 1.50 5.13 -7.10
N GLU A 427 0.97 3.98 -7.43
CA GLU A 427 -0.46 3.79 -7.57
C GLU A 427 -0.90 2.42 -7.06
N THR A 428 -1.92 2.43 -6.18
CA THR A 428 -2.60 1.23 -5.70
C THR A 428 -4.05 1.27 -6.16
N ILE A 429 -4.49 0.21 -6.84
CA ILE A 429 -5.86 0.03 -7.33
C ILE A 429 -6.46 -1.20 -6.65
N GLN A 430 -7.54 -0.97 -5.89
CA GLN A 430 -8.31 -2.05 -5.30
C GLN A 430 -9.40 -2.50 -6.27
N HIS A 431 -9.41 -3.78 -6.60
CA HIS A 431 -10.43 -4.43 -7.42
C HIS A 431 -11.39 -5.22 -6.53
N GLN A 432 -12.50 -5.69 -7.07
CA GLN A 432 -13.47 -6.51 -6.30
C GLN A 432 -12.86 -7.80 -5.71
N ARG A 433 -11.84 -8.36 -6.33
CA ARG A 433 -11.20 -9.63 -5.93
C ARG A 433 -9.67 -9.54 -5.92
N GLY A 434 -9.09 -8.36 -5.83
CA GLY A 434 -7.65 -8.25 -5.88
C GLY A 434 -7.14 -6.82 -5.75
N VAL A 435 -5.82 -6.67 -5.78
CA VAL A 435 -5.12 -5.39 -5.70
C VAL A 435 -4.04 -5.35 -6.76
N SER A 436 -3.88 -4.20 -7.41
CA SER A 436 -2.75 -3.91 -8.29
C SER A 436 -1.95 -2.75 -7.71
N GLN A 437 -0.64 -2.88 -7.74
CA GLN A 437 0.30 -1.84 -7.32
C GLN A 437 1.27 -1.54 -8.45
N PHE A 438 1.52 -0.26 -8.69
CA PHE A 438 2.50 0.24 -9.65
C PHE A 438 3.44 1.18 -8.93
N ASP A 439 4.72 1.06 -9.18
CA ASP A 439 5.74 2.02 -8.80
C ASP A 439 6.63 2.31 -10.01
N ILE A 440 6.90 3.56 -10.28
CA ILE A 440 7.88 4.00 -11.27
C ILE A 440 8.69 5.12 -10.65
N ARG A 441 10.02 5.03 -10.75
CA ARG A 441 10.93 6.03 -10.19
C ARG A 441 12.07 6.30 -11.15
N GLY A 442 12.33 7.58 -11.41
CA GLY A 442 13.56 8.07 -12.02
C GLY A 442 14.52 8.50 -10.94
N ILE A 443 15.78 8.10 -11.03
CA ILE A 443 16.87 8.43 -10.10
C ILE A 443 17.98 9.10 -10.88
N TRP A 444 18.49 10.21 -10.35
CA TRP A 444 19.54 11.00 -10.95
C TRP A 444 20.59 11.41 -9.92
N SER A 445 21.85 11.12 -10.21
CA SER A 445 23.02 11.61 -9.49
C SER A 445 23.74 12.64 -10.38
N PRO A 446 23.88 13.88 -9.97
CA PRO A 446 24.61 14.87 -10.76
C PRO A 446 26.14 14.78 -10.67
N GLY A 447 26.68 14.00 -9.70
CA GLY A 447 28.11 13.87 -9.47
C GLY A 447 28.80 15.16 -8.99
N GLY A 448 30.07 15.04 -8.62
CA GLY A 448 30.96 16.18 -8.40
C GLY A 448 30.79 16.97 -7.09
N PHE A 449 30.06 16.43 -6.09
CA PHE A 449 29.88 17.14 -4.81
C PHE A 449 31.14 17.19 -3.94
N ASN A 450 31.97 16.14 -4.00
CA ASN A 450 33.22 16.05 -3.27
C ASN A 450 34.19 15.03 -3.91
N ASN A 451 35.36 14.78 -3.30
CA ASN A 451 36.34 13.86 -3.84
C ASN A 451 35.88 12.41 -3.91
N HIS A 452 34.95 11.97 -3.02
CA HIS A 452 34.38 10.63 -2.99
C HIS A 452 33.13 10.50 -3.90
N ASN A 453 32.60 11.63 -4.37
CA ASN A 453 31.53 11.71 -5.35
C ASN A 453 32.10 12.28 -6.67
N SER A 454 33.09 11.62 -7.21
CA SER A 454 33.78 12.01 -8.46
C SER A 454 33.91 10.77 -9.36
N ASP A 455 34.05 11.01 -10.67
CA ASP A 455 34.24 9.91 -11.63
C ASP A 455 35.46 9.05 -11.26
N ALA A 456 36.52 9.64 -10.75
CA ALA A 456 37.69 8.89 -10.32
C ALA A 456 37.42 7.97 -9.13
N ALA A 457 36.58 8.37 -8.16
CA ALA A 457 36.18 7.55 -7.05
C ALA A 457 35.25 6.42 -7.51
N PHE A 458 34.30 6.71 -8.39
CA PHE A 458 33.38 5.73 -8.96
C PHE A 458 34.12 4.71 -9.81
N GLU A 459 34.98 5.17 -10.74
CA GLU A 459 35.83 4.30 -11.56
C GLU A 459 36.73 3.38 -10.73
N SER A 460 37.27 3.88 -9.60
CA SER A 460 38.11 3.06 -8.72
C SER A 460 37.33 1.95 -8.01
N SER A 461 36.03 2.16 -7.74
CA SER A 461 35.15 1.15 -7.11
C SER A 461 34.58 0.18 -8.13
N ARG A 462 34.15 0.67 -9.28
CA ARG A 462 33.67 -0.14 -10.42
C ARG A 462 34.09 0.50 -11.73
N ALA A 463 34.91 -0.21 -12.50
CA ALA A 463 35.38 0.29 -13.77
C ALA A 463 34.23 0.63 -14.73
N GLY A 464 34.37 1.73 -15.47
CA GLY A 464 33.35 2.26 -16.37
C GLY A 464 32.20 3.02 -15.69
N SER A 465 32.19 3.14 -14.35
CA SER A 465 31.15 3.90 -13.69
C SER A 465 31.53 5.36 -13.49
N THR A 466 30.55 6.25 -13.58
CA THR A 466 30.68 7.70 -13.39
C THR A 466 29.80 8.20 -12.26
N ALA A 467 30.15 9.33 -11.66
CA ALA A 467 29.37 9.93 -10.58
C ALA A 467 28.08 10.61 -11.08
N ASP A 468 28.07 11.01 -12.35
CA ASP A 468 26.87 11.49 -13.06
C ASP A 468 26.20 10.31 -13.77
N TYR A 469 25.03 9.96 -13.31
CA TYR A 469 24.23 8.88 -13.88
C TYR A 469 22.74 9.11 -13.72
N PHE A 470 21.99 8.39 -14.53
CA PHE A 470 20.54 8.37 -14.45
C PHE A 470 20.02 6.95 -14.71
N TYR A 471 19.03 6.53 -13.94
CA TYR A 471 18.33 5.27 -14.21
C TYR A 471 16.86 5.35 -13.83
N PHE A 472 16.07 4.48 -14.46
CA PHE A 472 14.68 4.22 -14.09
C PHE A 472 14.55 2.87 -13.43
N VAL A 473 13.70 2.79 -12.42
CA VAL A 473 13.22 1.53 -11.88
C VAL A 473 11.70 1.53 -11.87
N GLY A 474 11.11 0.41 -12.24
CA GLY A 474 9.66 0.25 -12.22
C GLY A 474 9.27 -1.12 -11.69
N SER A 475 8.18 -1.18 -10.94
CA SER A 475 7.60 -2.43 -10.47
C SER A 475 6.10 -2.48 -10.67
N PHE A 476 5.60 -3.68 -10.86
CA PHE A 476 4.18 -3.98 -10.90
C PHE A 476 3.91 -5.24 -10.09
N GLU A 477 2.92 -5.16 -9.22
CA GLU A 477 2.42 -6.30 -8.48
C GLU A 477 0.91 -6.41 -8.64
N HIS A 478 0.42 -7.64 -8.87
CA HIS A 478 -1.00 -7.95 -8.92
C HIS A 478 -1.30 -9.17 -8.08
N GLN A 479 -2.21 -9.01 -7.12
CA GLN A 479 -2.74 -10.08 -6.30
C GLN A 479 -4.21 -10.26 -6.59
N ARG A 480 -4.67 -11.51 -6.74
CA ARG A 480 -6.06 -11.80 -7.07
C ARG A 480 -6.55 -13.07 -6.38
N ARG A 481 -7.72 -12.98 -5.75
CA ARG A 481 -8.47 -14.16 -5.29
C ARG A 481 -9.19 -14.79 -6.50
N LEU A 482 -8.97 -16.07 -6.71
CA LEU A 482 -9.57 -16.89 -7.76
C LEU A 482 -10.86 -17.56 -7.26
N HIS A 483 -11.31 -18.61 -7.96
CA HIS A 483 -12.43 -19.44 -7.52
C HIS A 483 -11.97 -20.36 -6.38
N ASP A 484 -12.91 -20.75 -5.50
CA ASP A 484 -12.68 -21.68 -4.37
C ASP A 484 -11.53 -21.25 -3.44
N ASP A 485 -11.38 -19.93 -3.20
CA ASP A 485 -10.40 -19.30 -2.31
C ASP A 485 -8.92 -19.55 -2.67
N TRP A 486 -8.66 -20.06 -3.87
CA TRP A 486 -7.33 -19.98 -4.44
C TRP A 486 -6.94 -18.51 -4.68
N SER A 487 -5.66 -18.20 -4.60
CA SER A 487 -5.18 -16.87 -4.93
C SER A 487 -3.90 -16.93 -5.75
N MET A 488 -3.67 -15.90 -6.55
CA MET A 488 -2.44 -15.74 -7.31
C MET A 488 -1.79 -14.41 -7.00
N ARG A 489 -0.46 -14.38 -7.10
CA ARG A 489 0.37 -13.18 -7.06
C ARG A 489 1.28 -13.18 -8.26
N PHE A 490 1.39 -12.05 -8.91
CA PHE A 490 2.36 -11.77 -9.96
C PHE A 490 3.11 -10.49 -9.59
N LYS A 491 4.43 -10.54 -9.59
CA LYS A 491 5.28 -9.38 -9.33
C LYS A 491 6.37 -9.31 -10.39
N VAL A 492 6.67 -8.13 -10.87
CA VAL A 492 7.78 -7.87 -11.79
C VAL A 492 8.45 -6.56 -11.41
N GLN A 493 9.76 -6.50 -11.53
CA GLN A 493 10.55 -5.29 -11.39
C GLN A 493 11.56 -5.21 -12.52
N GLY A 494 11.73 -4.01 -13.08
CA GLY A 494 12.73 -3.73 -14.10
C GLY A 494 13.49 -2.47 -13.81
N GLN A 495 14.70 -2.39 -14.34
CA GLN A 495 15.59 -1.25 -14.27
C GLN A 495 16.25 -1.02 -15.62
N ASP A 496 16.54 0.26 -15.92
CA ASP A 496 17.27 0.66 -17.13
C ASP A 496 18.12 1.88 -16.79
N ALA A 497 19.42 1.82 -17.04
CA ALA A 497 20.40 2.82 -16.68
C ALA A 497 21.11 3.38 -17.92
N ASN A 498 21.69 4.55 -17.82
CA ASN A 498 22.43 5.18 -18.92
C ASN A 498 23.94 4.89 -18.91
N GLY A 499 24.40 4.01 -18.01
CA GLY A 499 25.80 3.64 -17.85
C GLY A 499 26.00 2.69 -16.67
N ASN A 500 27.24 2.30 -16.40
CA ASN A 500 27.58 1.40 -15.30
C ASN A 500 27.29 2.07 -13.96
N LEU A 501 26.42 1.45 -13.16
CA LEU A 501 26.06 1.91 -11.82
C LEU A 501 27.00 1.32 -10.77
N GLN A 502 27.14 1.97 -9.63
CA GLN A 502 27.73 1.37 -8.45
C GLN A 502 26.94 0.13 -8.02
N ALA A 503 27.59 -0.84 -7.40
CA ALA A 503 26.98 -2.11 -7.01
C ALA A 503 25.73 -1.97 -6.11
N SER A 504 25.66 -0.90 -5.31
CA SER A 504 24.50 -0.57 -4.48
C SER A 504 23.27 -0.12 -5.30
N GLU A 505 23.48 0.35 -6.52
CA GLU A 505 22.41 0.85 -7.40
C GLU A 505 22.00 -0.16 -8.49
N GLN A 506 22.74 -1.26 -8.63
CA GLN A 506 22.42 -2.32 -9.59
C GLN A 506 21.16 -3.11 -9.18
N LEU A 507 20.37 -3.47 -10.17
CA LEU A 507 19.29 -4.44 -9.99
C LEU A 507 19.86 -5.82 -9.66
N GLY A 508 19.42 -6.42 -8.58
CA GLY A 508 19.84 -7.75 -8.15
C GLY A 508 18.75 -8.79 -8.32
N ALA A 509 19.13 -10.03 -8.59
CA ALA A 509 18.26 -11.19 -8.61
C ALA A 509 18.93 -12.41 -7.98
N GLY A 510 18.14 -13.26 -7.35
CA GLY A 510 18.53 -14.37 -6.50
C GLY A 510 18.12 -14.11 -5.05
N GLY A 511 17.79 -15.19 -4.33
CA GLY A 511 17.31 -15.11 -2.96
C GLY A 511 15.80 -15.20 -2.83
N TYR A 512 15.33 -15.19 -1.60
CA TYR A 512 13.94 -15.50 -1.25
C TYR A 512 12.90 -14.49 -1.76
N ASP A 513 13.31 -13.27 -2.04
CA ASP A 513 12.43 -12.14 -2.41
C ASP A 513 12.38 -11.87 -3.93
N THR A 514 13.25 -12.52 -4.71
CA THR A 514 13.35 -12.33 -6.16
C THR A 514 13.29 -13.66 -6.92
N VAL A 515 14.41 -14.37 -7.08
CA VAL A 515 14.48 -15.68 -7.76
C VAL A 515 14.95 -16.72 -6.75
N ARG A 516 13.99 -17.46 -6.18
CA ARG A 516 14.26 -18.50 -5.16
C ARG A 516 15.01 -19.68 -5.74
N GLY A 517 15.74 -20.40 -4.88
CA GLY A 517 16.60 -21.51 -5.29
C GLY A 517 18.02 -21.10 -5.65
N PHE A 518 18.34 -19.81 -5.53
CA PHE A 518 19.66 -19.23 -5.73
C PHE A 518 20.09 -18.41 -4.51
N ASP A 519 21.39 -18.17 -4.39
CA ASP A 519 21.96 -17.29 -3.38
C ASP A 519 21.47 -15.85 -3.55
N GLN A 520 21.48 -15.10 -2.45
CA GLN A 520 21.02 -13.72 -2.43
C GLN A 520 21.83 -12.86 -3.41
N ARG A 521 21.14 -12.20 -4.35
CA ARG A 521 21.70 -11.31 -5.37
C ARG A 521 22.84 -11.94 -6.18
N VAL A 522 22.77 -13.22 -6.47
CA VAL A 522 23.78 -13.97 -7.26
C VAL A 522 23.97 -13.38 -8.67
N ALA A 523 22.93 -12.78 -9.23
CA ALA A 523 22.96 -12.02 -10.48
C ALA A 523 22.70 -10.53 -10.21
N ARG A 524 23.43 -9.65 -10.91
CA ARG A 524 23.28 -8.19 -10.82
C ARG A 524 23.52 -7.58 -12.17
N GLY A 525 22.86 -6.44 -12.43
CA GLY A 525 23.04 -5.70 -13.67
C GLY A 525 22.59 -4.26 -13.56
N ASP A 526 23.04 -3.43 -14.49
CA ASP A 526 22.64 -2.03 -14.61
C ASP A 526 21.25 -1.89 -15.21
N HIS A 527 20.90 -2.86 -16.06
CA HIS A 527 19.59 -2.97 -16.69
C HIS A 527 19.04 -4.41 -16.63
N GLY A 528 17.75 -4.57 -16.84
CA GLY A 528 17.09 -5.87 -16.91
C GLY A 528 15.81 -5.92 -16.10
N ALA A 529 15.34 -7.14 -15.85
CA ALA A 529 14.13 -7.37 -15.08
C ALA A 529 14.15 -8.75 -14.39
N TRP A 530 13.40 -8.85 -13.31
CA TRP A 530 13.02 -10.11 -12.69
C TRP A 530 11.53 -10.15 -12.44
N GLY A 531 10.96 -11.34 -12.34
CA GLY A 531 9.55 -11.54 -12.04
C GLY A 531 9.28 -12.86 -11.36
N THR A 532 8.20 -12.86 -10.57
CA THR A 532 7.70 -14.02 -9.84
C THR A 532 6.20 -14.22 -10.09
N PHE A 533 5.81 -15.46 -10.26
CA PHE A 533 4.41 -15.88 -10.30
C PHE A 533 4.16 -16.92 -9.22
N GLU A 534 3.16 -16.71 -8.39
CA GLU A 534 2.79 -17.58 -7.28
C GLU A 534 1.32 -17.95 -7.35
N LEU A 535 1.03 -19.22 -7.07
CA LEU A 535 -0.34 -19.74 -6.94
C LEU A 535 -0.50 -20.37 -5.55
N TYR A 536 -1.40 -19.81 -4.76
CA TYR A 536 -1.66 -20.21 -3.38
C TYR A 536 -2.91 -21.09 -3.27
N THR A 537 -2.84 -22.09 -2.42
CA THR A 537 -4.02 -22.89 -2.04
C THR A 537 -4.99 -22.07 -1.18
N PRO A 538 -6.24 -22.53 -1.02
CA PRO A 538 -7.13 -22.06 0.04
C PRO A 538 -6.48 -22.19 1.42
N ASP A 539 -6.95 -21.37 2.36
CA ASP A 539 -6.52 -21.43 3.75
C ASP A 539 -6.88 -22.74 4.42
N LEU A 540 -5.89 -23.34 5.05
CA LEU A 540 -6.04 -24.44 5.98
C LEU A 540 -5.78 -23.94 7.40
N SER A 541 -6.45 -24.48 8.40
CA SER A 541 -6.21 -24.20 9.80
C SER A 541 -5.77 -25.45 10.52
N LEU A 542 -4.53 -25.45 11.01
CA LEU A 542 -4.02 -26.53 11.87
C LEU A 542 -4.70 -26.51 13.23
N ALA A 543 -5.00 -25.32 13.76
CA ALA A 543 -5.73 -25.15 15.02
C ALA A 543 -7.11 -25.80 14.95
N ARG A 544 -7.83 -25.64 13.82
CA ARG A 544 -9.13 -26.31 13.60
C ARG A 544 -8.98 -27.81 13.47
N ILE A 545 -7.94 -28.30 12.79
CA ILE A 545 -7.69 -29.74 12.63
C ILE A 545 -7.29 -30.37 13.98
N GLY A 546 -6.49 -29.64 14.78
CA GLY A 546 -6.00 -30.08 16.09
C GLY A 546 -6.94 -29.81 17.26
N ASP A 547 -8.10 -29.17 17.01
CA ASP A 547 -9.10 -28.80 18.04
C ASP A 547 -8.50 -27.92 19.15
N TRP A 548 -7.64 -26.96 18.77
CA TRP A 548 -7.01 -26.02 19.70
C TRP A 548 -8.03 -24.93 20.07
N GLU A 549 -8.42 -24.88 21.31
CA GLU A 549 -9.39 -23.90 21.79
C GLU A 549 -8.85 -22.48 21.69
N ASN A 550 -9.64 -21.56 21.12
CA ASN A 550 -9.38 -20.12 21.01
C ASN A 550 -8.17 -19.71 20.17
N GLU A 551 -7.58 -20.62 19.38
CA GLU A 551 -6.47 -20.31 18.51
C GLU A 551 -6.91 -20.13 17.06
N THR A 552 -6.33 -19.15 16.39
CA THR A 552 -6.56 -18.89 14.96
C THR A 552 -5.23 -19.04 14.21
N ASP A 553 -5.25 -19.77 13.13
CA ASP A 553 -4.11 -19.89 12.25
C ASP A 553 -4.53 -19.94 10.78
N SER A 554 -3.60 -19.63 9.92
CA SER A 554 -3.73 -19.71 8.46
C SER A 554 -2.50 -20.40 7.90
N LEU A 555 -2.69 -21.56 7.29
CA LEU A 555 -1.65 -22.30 6.59
C LEU A 555 -1.99 -22.37 5.12
N ARG A 556 -1.09 -21.90 4.26
CA ARG A 556 -1.19 -21.98 2.80
C ARG A 556 0.03 -22.65 2.20
N PHE A 557 -0.20 -23.45 1.21
CA PHE A 557 0.86 -23.93 0.31
C PHE A 557 0.85 -23.07 -0.95
N LEU A 558 2.01 -22.97 -1.59
CA LEU A 558 2.12 -22.30 -2.87
C LEU A 558 3.03 -23.06 -3.83
N GLY A 559 2.77 -22.89 -5.11
CA GLY A 559 3.70 -23.20 -6.18
C GLY A 559 4.15 -21.91 -6.84
N PHE A 560 5.41 -21.83 -7.27
CA PHE A 560 5.93 -20.62 -7.90
C PHE A 560 6.84 -20.89 -9.11
N PHE A 561 6.96 -19.85 -9.92
CA PHE A 561 7.95 -19.73 -10.99
C PHE A 561 8.58 -18.34 -10.88
N ASP A 562 9.90 -18.31 -10.78
CA ASP A 562 10.70 -17.08 -10.71
C ASP A 562 11.70 -17.04 -11.86
N ALA A 563 11.95 -15.85 -12.40
CA ALA A 563 12.93 -15.67 -13.48
C ALA A 563 13.53 -14.26 -13.47
N ALA A 564 14.79 -14.15 -13.90
CA ALA A 564 15.46 -12.88 -14.12
C ALA A 564 16.35 -12.92 -15.35
N ASN A 565 16.49 -11.75 -15.98
CA ASN A 565 17.48 -11.47 -17.02
C ASN A 565 18.06 -10.08 -16.77
N LEU A 566 19.34 -10.01 -16.43
CA LEU A 566 20.05 -8.78 -16.06
C LEU A 566 21.28 -8.62 -16.93
N GLY A 567 21.70 -7.38 -17.18
CA GLY A 567 22.89 -7.06 -17.99
C GLY A 567 23.58 -5.80 -17.50
N ASN A 568 24.83 -5.63 -17.95
CA ASN A 568 25.63 -4.45 -17.70
C ASN A 568 25.67 -3.57 -18.95
N GLU A 569 25.73 -2.23 -18.77
CA GLU A 569 25.71 -1.28 -19.90
C GLU A 569 27.07 -1.30 -20.65
N ASP A 570 28.14 -0.94 -20.00
CA ASP A 570 29.47 -0.92 -20.58
C ASP A 570 30.26 -2.14 -20.12
N LEU A 571 30.37 -3.16 -20.97
CA LEU A 571 31.01 -4.42 -20.66
C LEU A 571 32.50 -4.29 -20.46
N LEU A 572 32.99 -4.80 -19.34
CA LEU A 572 34.41 -4.98 -19.11
C LEU A 572 34.94 -6.22 -19.88
N PRO A 573 36.27 -6.28 -20.19
CA PRO A 573 36.84 -7.48 -20.79
C PRO A 573 36.56 -8.73 -19.96
N LEU A 574 35.98 -9.75 -20.57
CA LEU A 574 35.56 -11.02 -19.97
C LEU A 574 34.27 -10.96 -19.11
N GLU A 575 33.63 -9.84 -19.01
CA GLU A 575 32.33 -9.72 -18.38
C GLU A 575 31.22 -10.26 -19.30
N PRO A 576 30.30 -11.10 -18.81
CA PRO A 576 29.18 -11.56 -19.63
C PRO A 576 28.23 -10.41 -19.95
N SER A 577 27.62 -10.44 -21.11
CA SER A 577 26.65 -9.42 -21.54
C SER A 577 25.32 -9.51 -20.79
N ASN A 578 24.99 -10.69 -20.27
CA ASN A 578 23.76 -10.93 -19.54
C ASN A 578 23.93 -12.06 -18.52
N TYR A 579 23.09 -12.01 -17.50
CA TYR A 579 22.91 -13.05 -16.49
C TYR A 579 21.46 -13.50 -16.54
N GLN A 580 21.22 -14.81 -16.72
CA GLN A 580 19.87 -15.35 -16.72
C GLN A 580 19.77 -16.44 -15.65
N ILE A 581 18.75 -16.33 -14.81
CA ILE A 581 18.41 -17.33 -13.81
C ILE A 581 16.90 -17.56 -13.78
N GLY A 582 16.49 -18.78 -13.51
CA GLY A 582 15.08 -19.08 -13.32
C GLY A 582 14.88 -20.36 -12.53
N SER A 583 13.83 -20.39 -11.75
CA SER A 583 13.49 -21.50 -10.86
C SER A 583 12.00 -21.79 -10.84
N VAL A 584 11.69 -23.03 -10.45
CA VAL A 584 10.35 -23.45 -10.05
C VAL A 584 10.43 -23.98 -8.62
N GLY A 585 9.33 -23.87 -7.89
CA GLY A 585 9.36 -24.37 -6.53
C GLY A 585 8.01 -24.45 -5.86
N VAL A 586 8.08 -24.86 -4.61
CA VAL A 586 6.93 -24.95 -3.71
C VAL A 586 7.25 -24.22 -2.41
N GLY A 587 6.24 -23.74 -1.76
CA GLY A 587 6.41 -23.03 -0.50
C GLY A 587 5.25 -23.23 0.45
N LEU A 588 5.45 -22.74 1.67
CA LEU A 588 4.51 -22.79 2.76
C LEU A 588 4.50 -21.44 3.48
N ARG A 589 3.33 -20.96 3.81
CA ARG A 589 3.11 -19.76 4.64
C ARG A 589 2.22 -20.17 5.81
N TRP A 590 2.69 -19.95 7.02
CA TRP A 590 1.94 -20.27 8.23
C TRP A 590 1.91 -19.05 9.15
N ASN A 591 0.73 -18.51 9.35
CA ASN A 591 0.47 -17.45 10.31
C ASN A 591 -0.24 -18.07 11.50
N TYR A 592 0.32 -17.94 12.68
CA TYR A 592 -0.27 -18.43 13.92
C TYR A 592 -0.66 -17.23 14.79
N SER A 593 -1.96 -17.05 14.93
CA SER A 593 -2.51 -15.86 15.57
C SER A 593 -1.95 -14.57 14.91
N ASP A 594 -1.93 -13.45 15.63
CA ASP A 594 -1.40 -12.17 15.14
C ASP A 594 0.08 -11.97 15.47
N TRP A 595 0.72 -12.97 16.12
CA TRP A 595 2.04 -12.78 16.69
C TRP A 595 3.16 -13.59 16.04
N PHE A 596 2.88 -14.67 15.30
CA PHE A 596 3.92 -15.51 14.69
C PHE A 596 3.65 -15.78 13.22
N LYS A 597 4.68 -15.61 12.40
CA LYS A 597 4.66 -15.88 10.96
C LYS A 597 5.84 -16.77 10.61
N PHE A 598 5.60 -17.75 9.76
CA PHE A 598 6.61 -18.67 9.26
C PHE A 598 6.48 -18.84 7.75
N ARG A 599 7.60 -18.81 7.05
CA ARG A 599 7.71 -19.13 5.63
C ARG A 599 8.78 -20.18 5.41
N LEU A 600 8.52 -21.07 4.45
CA LEU A 600 9.48 -22.02 3.93
C LEU A 600 9.25 -22.13 2.43
N ASP A 601 10.29 -21.94 1.66
CA ASP A 601 10.27 -22.14 0.21
C ASP A 601 11.40 -23.10 -0.17
N TYR A 602 11.17 -23.93 -1.19
CA TYR A 602 12.19 -24.69 -1.88
C TYR A 602 12.16 -24.36 -3.36
N GLY A 603 13.21 -23.72 -3.85
CA GLY A 603 13.40 -23.38 -5.25
C GLY A 603 14.38 -24.33 -5.92
N TYR A 604 14.03 -24.80 -7.11
CA TYR A 604 14.89 -25.63 -7.96
C TYR A 604 15.25 -24.85 -9.23
N PRO A 605 16.56 -24.59 -9.50
CA PRO A 605 17.01 -23.94 -10.71
C PRO A 605 16.60 -24.73 -11.96
N VAL A 606 15.97 -24.07 -12.93
CA VAL A 606 15.56 -24.68 -14.20
C VAL A 606 16.38 -24.20 -15.38
N PHE A 607 16.95 -23.02 -15.27
CA PHE A 607 17.95 -22.51 -16.22
C PHE A 607 18.87 -21.50 -15.54
N THR A 608 20.13 -21.51 -15.97
CA THR A 608 21.18 -20.58 -15.54
C THR A 608 22.06 -20.24 -16.74
N GLU A 609 22.40 -18.97 -16.90
CA GLU A 609 23.37 -18.51 -17.87
C GLU A 609 24.28 -17.47 -17.23
N ASN A 610 25.58 -17.70 -17.30
CA ASN A 610 26.64 -16.85 -16.76
C ASN A 610 26.60 -16.64 -15.23
N VAL A 611 25.96 -17.52 -14.49
CA VAL A 611 25.89 -17.52 -13.03
C VAL A 611 26.42 -18.86 -12.52
N VAL A 612 27.29 -18.78 -11.50
CA VAL A 612 27.79 -19.98 -10.80
C VAL A 612 26.79 -20.29 -9.67
N THR A 613 26.27 -21.49 -9.68
CA THR A 613 25.34 -21.97 -8.64
C THR A 613 25.48 -23.46 -8.46
N ASP A 614 25.11 -23.94 -7.29
CA ASP A 614 24.87 -25.35 -7.05
C ASP A 614 23.55 -25.75 -7.70
N GLU A 615 23.58 -26.74 -8.60
CA GLU A 615 22.40 -27.19 -9.35
C GLU A 615 21.34 -27.91 -8.47
N SER A 616 21.59 -28.03 -7.15
CA SER A 616 20.77 -28.83 -6.23
C SER A 616 19.48 -28.18 -5.76
N GLY A 617 19.28 -26.87 -6.00
CA GLY A 617 18.21 -26.09 -5.44
C GLY A 617 18.46 -25.66 -3.98
N ARG A 618 17.70 -24.68 -3.49
CA ARG A 618 17.91 -24.09 -2.17
C ARG A 618 16.59 -23.95 -1.40
N PHE A 619 16.67 -24.18 -0.10
CA PHE A 619 15.62 -23.81 0.84
C PHE A 619 15.77 -22.34 1.24
N HIS A 620 14.64 -21.68 1.47
CA HIS A 620 14.59 -20.37 2.07
C HIS A 620 13.63 -20.39 3.25
N ILE A 621 14.12 -20.01 4.40
CA ILE A 621 13.39 -20.09 5.67
C ILE A 621 13.29 -18.69 6.28
N GLY A 622 12.13 -18.36 6.82
CA GLY A 622 11.94 -17.15 7.59
C GLY A 622 10.90 -17.34 8.70
N ALA A 623 11.18 -16.79 9.85
CA ALA A 623 10.28 -16.80 10.98
C ALA A 623 10.28 -15.44 11.67
N THR A 624 9.10 -14.92 12.04
CA THR A 624 8.99 -13.65 12.74
C THR A 624 7.98 -13.79 13.88
N ALA A 625 8.34 -13.33 15.05
CA ALA A 625 7.45 -13.20 16.20
C ALA A 625 7.27 -11.72 16.55
N THR A 626 6.01 -11.31 16.77
CA THR A 626 5.61 -9.92 17.04
C THR A 626 4.91 -9.83 18.39
N PHE A 627 5.32 -8.90 19.27
CA PHE A 627 4.86 -8.77 20.65
C PHE A 627 4.23 -7.42 20.93
#